data_d0b1c2672a5287694270f81db61846c0
#
_entry.id   d0b1c2672a5287694270f81db61846c0
#
_cell.length_a   1.000
_cell.length_b   1.000
_cell.length_c   1.000
_cell.angle_alpha   90.00
_cell.angle_beta   90.00
_cell.angle_gamma   90.00
#
_symmetry.space_group_name_H-M   'P 1'
#
loop_
_entity.id
_entity.type
_entity.pdbx_description
1 polymer ?
#
loop_
_entity_poly.entity_id
_entity_poly.type
_entity_poly.pdbx_seq_one_letter_code
_entity_poly.pdbx_strand_id
1 'polypeptide(L)'
;PFAMTGYSQGGYVVSASSSAGTNWEAWRAFDDVPGGTLVWHSNGGYNSSYAASGATYLAGHIGEWIQLESPQKLKISYFDIRGRDGSATQLPKAVKLIGSNTGIDNASEWDVLFNTTDAEMVNAVTKSFVVNSTESYKYYAFVFAEIEGHESSVAIGGISFYGHRENDLVRLPDPTNVLKYPHIAFPNSDGTAVGSNVAPSVRGYVATTDDANSSYPIGKVFDERYQTSGSDAGQRWQPTGSHYASNGGVATSTNLTLTTLGNGTTYRGNYIQLESPHKLNITKYQIYSGAAVSTHRTTIVVLVGSNTGNTNDWVDLGSGDTTLPAYSGSDPDYSTTATISNTGFYKYHRLIIRALHSTTTPVVFQVKYFGTEEGSVPLQIGGGNIDR
;
A
#
# COMPACT_ATOMS: atom_id res chain seq x y z
N PRO A 1 -0.27 2.05 19.35
CA PRO A 1 -0.27 2.78 20.64
C PRO A 1 -0.64 4.24 20.45
N PHE A 2 -0.97 4.94 21.53
CA PHE A 2 -0.97 6.41 21.52
C PHE A 2 0.45 6.91 21.27
N ALA A 3 0.62 8.19 20.93
CA ALA A 3 1.92 8.82 20.95
C ALA A 3 2.59 8.59 22.31
N MET A 4 3.61 7.72 22.35
CA MET A 4 4.25 7.31 23.61
C MET A 4 5.23 8.40 24.08
N THR A 5 5.30 8.61 25.38
CA THR A 5 6.22 9.58 26.01
C THR A 5 7.23 8.87 26.93
N GLY A 6 7.27 7.55 26.89
CA GLY A 6 8.16 6.72 27.69
C GLY A 6 7.95 5.23 27.39
N TYR A 7 8.69 4.37 28.07
CA TYR A 7 8.67 2.92 27.85
C TYR A 7 7.34 2.23 28.22
N SER A 8 6.50 2.88 29.00
CA SER A 8 5.19 2.34 29.40
C SER A 8 4.14 3.45 29.43
N GLN A 9 3.04 3.26 28.69
CA GLN A 9 1.94 4.21 28.62
C GLN A 9 0.64 3.53 28.19
N GLY A 10 -0.46 3.78 28.92
CA GLY A 10 -1.79 3.27 28.56
C GLY A 10 -1.88 1.73 28.49
N GLY A 11 -1.01 1.02 29.23
CA GLY A 11 -0.90 -0.44 29.18
C GLY A 11 -0.03 -0.98 28.06
N TYR A 12 0.48 -0.13 27.18
CA TYR A 12 1.53 -0.51 26.21
C TYR A 12 2.89 -0.45 26.88
N VAL A 13 3.77 -1.41 26.57
CA VAL A 13 5.15 -1.45 27.02
C VAL A 13 6.07 -1.69 25.83
N VAL A 14 7.12 -0.86 25.73
CA VAL A 14 8.15 -0.99 24.68
C VAL A 14 9.42 -1.54 25.32
N SER A 15 10.06 -2.47 24.61
CA SER A 15 11.41 -2.94 24.91
C SER A 15 12.21 -3.07 23.62
N ALA A 16 13.53 -3.10 23.72
CA ALA A 16 14.43 -3.28 22.57
C ALA A 16 15.70 -4.00 23.00
N SER A 17 16.41 -4.56 22.04
CA SER A 17 17.72 -5.18 22.24
C SER A 17 18.74 -4.19 22.80
N SER A 18 18.74 -2.97 22.28
CA SER A 18 19.65 -1.90 22.67
C SER A 18 19.07 -0.51 22.35
N SER A 19 19.70 0.52 22.88
CA SER A 19 19.49 1.92 22.52
C SER A 19 20.79 2.69 22.69
N ALA A 20 21.14 3.57 21.74
CA ALA A 20 22.40 4.26 21.68
C ALA A 20 22.56 5.38 22.74
N GLY A 21 21.53 5.69 23.50
CA GLY A 21 21.53 6.66 24.60
C GLY A 21 20.25 7.49 24.70
N THR A 22 20.29 8.51 25.54
CA THR A 22 19.23 9.53 25.68
C THR A 22 18.96 10.20 24.35
N ASN A 23 17.71 10.37 23.96
CA ASN A 23 17.19 10.84 22.69
C ASN A 23 17.03 9.74 21.62
N TRP A 24 17.51 8.50 21.86
CA TRP A 24 17.41 7.38 20.93
C TRP A 24 16.74 6.16 21.56
N GLU A 25 15.88 6.42 22.55
CA GLU A 25 15.16 5.38 23.28
C GLU A 25 14.14 4.65 22.41
N ALA A 26 13.89 3.37 22.70
CA ALA A 26 13.00 2.52 21.90
C ALA A 26 11.57 3.04 21.79
N TRP A 27 11.02 3.66 22.83
CA TRP A 27 9.66 4.20 22.83
C TRP A 27 9.46 5.31 21.78
N ARG A 28 10.54 5.96 21.31
CA ARG A 28 10.48 7.01 20.28
C ARG A 28 10.06 6.47 18.92
N ALA A 29 10.19 5.19 18.65
CA ALA A 29 9.62 4.58 17.47
C ALA A 29 8.07 4.58 17.49
N PHE A 30 7.45 4.91 18.63
CA PHE A 30 6.00 4.91 18.84
C PHE A 30 5.47 6.26 19.36
N ASP A 31 6.24 7.35 19.28
CA ASP A 31 5.87 8.66 19.82
C ASP A 31 5.03 9.53 18.86
N ASP A 32 4.74 9.01 17.66
CA ASP A 32 3.99 9.71 16.60
C ASP A 32 4.64 11.04 16.16
N VAL A 33 5.93 11.24 16.47
CA VAL A 33 6.71 12.38 16.01
C VAL A 33 7.48 11.97 14.76
N PRO A 34 7.15 12.51 13.58
CA PRO A 34 7.78 12.08 12.35
C PRO A 34 9.22 12.59 12.27
N GLY A 35 10.18 11.67 12.27
CA GLY A 35 11.55 11.91 11.83
C GLY A 35 12.42 12.74 12.78
N GLY A 36 13.57 13.18 12.27
CA GLY A 36 14.53 14.02 12.98
C GLY A 36 15.55 13.26 13.83
N THR A 37 16.00 13.91 14.91
CA THR A 37 17.03 13.36 15.83
C THR A 37 16.44 12.53 16.97
N LEU A 38 15.13 12.59 17.17
CA LEU A 38 14.40 11.88 18.23
C LEU A 38 13.78 10.60 17.62
N VAL A 39 14.55 9.54 17.55
CA VAL A 39 14.18 8.26 16.92
C VAL A 39 14.66 7.11 17.79
N TRP A 40 14.18 5.90 17.58
CA TRP A 40 14.92 4.75 18.10
C TRP A 40 16.15 4.49 17.27
N HIS A 41 17.30 4.33 17.97
CA HIS A 41 18.58 4.04 17.36
C HIS A 41 19.27 2.96 18.20
N SER A 42 19.60 1.82 17.59
CA SER A 42 20.28 0.73 18.29
C SER A 42 21.74 1.09 18.62
N ASN A 43 22.32 0.43 19.62
CA ASN A 43 23.69 0.67 20.04
C ASN A 43 24.68 -0.31 19.35
N GLY A 44 24.76 -0.23 18.04
CA GLY A 44 25.60 -1.13 17.25
C GLY A 44 24.84 -2.37 16.76
N GLY A 45 25.55 -3.48 16.58
CA GLY A 45 24.97 -4.78 16.27
C GLY A 45 25.17 -5.26 14.84
N TYR A 46 25.78 -4.46 13.96
CA TYR A 46 26.02 -4.83 12.55
C TYR A 46 27.52 -4.84 12.20
N ASN A 47 27.91 -5.76 11.33
CA ASN A 47 29.29 -5.93 10.85
C ASN A 47 29.56 -5.10 9.58
N SER A 48 30.76 -5.22 9.03
CA SER A 48 31.18 -4.52 7.81
C SER A 48 30.44 -4.96 6.55
N SER A 49 29.66 -6.03 6.60
CA SER A 49 28.75 -6.47 5.53
C SER A 49 27.30 -6.05 5.79
N TYR A 50 27.08 -5.19 6.77
CA TYR A 50 25.78 -4.62 7.17
C TYR A 50 24.76 -5.63 7.72
N ALA A 51 25.22 -6.87 7.92
CA ALA A 51 24.44 -7.93 8.56
C ALA A 51 24.60 -7.90 10.08
N ALA A 52 23.60 -8.30 10.81
CA ALA A 52 23.67 -8.46 12.25
C ALA A 52 24.77 -9.44 12.65
N SER A 53 25.68 -9.01 13.52
CA SER A 53 26.93 -9.73 13.83
C SER A 53 27.08 -10.10 15.29
N GLY A 54 26.10 -9.90 16.09
CA GLY A 54 26.22 -10.05 17.53
C GLY A 54 25.40 -11.17 18.14
N ALA A 55 25.48 -11.25 19.47
CA ALA A 55 24.66 -12.13 20.28
C ALA A 55 23.21 -11.59 20.49
N THR A 56 22.79 -10.59 19.70
CA THR A 56 21.48 -9.99 19.83
C THR A 56 20.48 -10.78 18.99
N TYR A 57 19.59 -11.48 19.66
CA TYR A 57 18.49 -12.21 19.02
C TYR A 57 17.27 -12.21 19.91
N LEU A 58 16.12 -12.39 19.27
CA LEU A 58 14.85 -12.64 19.91
C LEU A 58 14.20 -13.86 19.25
N ALA A 59 13.79 -14.82 20.05
CA ALA A 59 13.13 -16.03 19.55
C ALA A 59 13.94 -16.79 18.48
N GLY A 60 15.27 -16.82 18.60
CA GLY A 60 16.17 -17.46 17.62
C GLY A 60 16.41 -16.65 16.34
N HIS A 61 15.83 -15.47 16.20
CA HIS A 61 16.08 -14.57 15.07
C HIS A 61 17.20 -13.59 15.40
N ILE A 62 18.26 -13.58 14.56
CA ILE A 62 19.44 -12.70 14.74
C ILE A 62 19.10 -11.30 14.22
N GLY A 63 19.40 -10.27 15.00
CA GLY A 63 19.28 -8.86 14.65
C GLY A 63 18.95 -7.98 15.84
N GLU A 64 19.14 -6.68 15.67
CA GLU A 64 18.59 -5.70 16.61
C GLU A 64 17.06 -5.77 16.55
N TRP A 65 16.41 -5.69 17.70
CA TRP A 65 14.97 -5.83 17.77
C TRP A 65 14.31 -4.76 18.63
N ILE A 66 13.06 -4.49 18.31
CA ILE A 66 12.15 -3.64 19.09
C ILE A 66 10.82 -4.34 19.26
N GLN A 67 10.31 -4.39 20.47
CA GLN A 67 9.08 -5.09 20.84
C GLN A 67 8.07 -4.12 21.45
N LEU A 68 6.82 -4.30 21.09
CA LEU A 68 5.65 -3.69 21.71
C LEU A 68 4.81 -4.77 22.39
N GLU A 69 4.61 -4.65 23.69
CA GLU A 69 3.54 -5.34 24.40
C GLU A 69 2.29 -4.47 24.37
N SER A 70 1.16 -5.03 23.98
CA SER A 70 -0.14 -4.34 23.99
C SER A 70 -1.01 -4.76 25.19
N PRO A 71 -1.87 -3.86 25.70
CA PRO A 71 -2.74 -4.20 26.83
C PRO A 71 -3.77 -5.29 26.52
N GLN A 72 -4.08 -5.47 25.26
CA GLN A 72 -4.99 -6.50 24.72
C GLN A 72 -4.36 -7.11 23.48
N LYS A 73 -4.74 -8.34 23.13
CA LYS A 73 -4.30 -8.95 21.89
C LYS A 73 -4.82 -8.14 20.70
N LEU A 74 -3.97 -7.98 19.72
CA LEU A 74 -4.26 -7.27 18.45
C LEU A 74 -4.19 -8.27 17.30
N LYS A 75 -5.05 -8.12 16.32
CA LYS A 75 -4.89 -8.70 14.98
C LYS A 75 -4.43 -7.60 14.06
N ILE A 76 -3.20 -7.69 13.57
CA ILE A 76 -2.61 -6.67 12.70
C ILE A 76 -2.85 -7.05 11.25
N SER A 77 -3.38 -6.11 10.47
CA SER A 77 -3.60 -6.26 9.03
C SER A 77 -2.44 -5.70 8.21
N TYR A 78 -1.84 -4.61 8.68
CA TYR A 78 -0.64 -4.02 8.11
C TYR A 78 0.07 -3.16 9.15
N PHE A 79 1.33 -2.82 8.86
CA PHE A 79 2.12 -1.90 9.68
C PHE A 79 2.88 -0.92 8.79
N ASP A 80 3.20 0.23 9.35
CA ASP A 80 4.05 1.23 8.73
C ASP A 80 5.38 1.29 9.47
N ILE A 81 6.46 1.44 8.72
CA ILE A 81 7.78 1.82 9.24
C ILE A 81 8.19 3.11 8.53
N ARG A 82 8.60 4.11 9.31
CA ARG A 82 9.26 5.31 8.80
C ARG A 82 10.75 5.20 9.04
N GLY A 83 11.54 5.42 7.99
CA GLY A 83 12.99 5.57 8.10
C GLY A 83 13.36 6.87 8.83
N ARG A 84 14.50 6.87 9.52
CA ARG A 84 15.07 8.07 10.14
C ARG A 84 15.34 9.14 9.08
N ASP A 85 15.10 10.42 9.42
CA ASP A 85 15.48 11.54 8.56
C ASP A 85 17.02 11.77 8.63
N GLY A 86 17.64 12.01 7.47
CA GLY A 86 19.04 12.40 7.38
C GLY A 86 20.07 11.26 7.42
N SER A 87 19.67 9.98 7.47
CA SER A 87 20.61 8.85 7.40
C SER A 87 20.04 7.66 6.63
N ALA A 88 20.35 7.59 5.34
CA ALA A 88 19.94 6.46 4.50
C ALA A 88 20.69 5.16 4.83
N THR A 89 21.88 5.24 5.44
CA THR A 89 22.71 4.09 5.74
C THR A 89 22.29 3.29 6.98
N GLN A 90 21.42 3.88 7.82
CA GLN A 90 20.88 3.25 9.03
C GLN A 90 19.49 2.64 8.82
N LEU A 91 18.98 2.67 7.60
CA LEU A 91 17.67 2.13 7.29
C LEU A 91 17.67 0.59 7.37
N PRO A 92 16.60 -0.03 7.88
CA PRO A 92 16.48 -1.47 7.88
C PRO A 92 16.31 -2.00 6.46
N LYS A 93 17.11 -3.02 6.10
CA LYS A 93 17.03 -3.73 4.83
C LYS A 93 16.28 -5.04 4.98
N ALA A 94 16.77 -5.94 5.84
CA ALA A 94 16.06 -7.17 6.15
C ALA A 94 15.20 -6.97 7.40
N VAL A 95 13.88 -7.10 7.24
CA VAL A 95 12.88 -6.84 8.27
C VAL A 95 12.02 -8.07 8.49
N LYS A 96 11.86 -8.47 9.74
CA LYS A 96 10.94 -9.51 10.16
C LYS A 96 10.02 -8.98 11.25
N LEU A 97 8.71 -9.23 11.13
CA LEU A 97 7.75 -9.02 12.21
C LEU A 97 7.35 -10.38 12.76
N ILE A 98 7.43 -10.54 14.07
CA ILE A 98 7.02 -11.72 14.81
C ILE A 98 5.98 -11.37 15.86
N GLY A 99 5.07 -12.32 16.16
CA GLY A 99 4.00 -12.17 17.16
C GLY A 99 4.01 -13.27 18.21
N SER A 100 3.70 -12.93 19.44
CA SER A 100 3.61 -13.89 20.55
C SER A 100 2.49 -13.53 21.52
N ASN A 101 1.99 -14.54 22.26
CA ASN A 101 1.04 -14.33 23.34
C ASN A 101 1.70 -14.43 24.74
N THR A 102 2.93 -14.88 24.83
CA THR A 102 3.68 -15.02 26.07
C THR A 102 4.82 -14.01 26.23
N GLY A 103 5.42 -13.58 25.10
CA GLY A 103 6.60 -12.72 25.10
C GLY A 103 7.88 -13.40 25.58
N ILE A 104 7.84 -14.73 25.80
CA ILE A 104 9.01 -15.49 26.27
C ILE A 104 10.01 -15.61 25.11
N ASP A 105 11.30 -15.39 25.40
CA ASP A 105 12.39 -15.53 24.41
C ASP A 105 12.67 -17.00 24.09
N ASN A 106 11.76 -17.61 23.35
CA ASN A 106 11.83 -18.98 22.87
C ASN A 106 11.20 -19.06 21.48
N ALA A 107 11.88 -19.65 20.53
CA ALA A 107 11.44 -19.74 19.14
C ALA A 107 10.04 -20.40 18.97
N SER A 108 9.66 -21.33 19.84
CA SER A 108 8.33 -21.97 19.79
C SER A 108 7.17 -21.10 20.25
N GLU A 109 7.45 -19.93 20.85
CA GLU A 109 6.45 -19.01 21.39
C GLU A 109 6.12 -17.85 20.43
N TRP A 110 6.79 -17.79 19.29
CA TRP A 110 6.68 -16.70 18.33
C TRP A 110 6.36 -17.20 16.93
N ASP A 111 5.39 -16.58 16.30
CA ASP A 111 5.02 -16.82 14.90
C ASP A 111 5.59 -15.73 14.00
N VAL A 112 6.11 -16.11 12.85
CA VAL A 112 6.57 -15.15 11.83
C VAL A 112 5.37 -14.64 11.06
N LEU A 113 5.09 -13.34 11.16
CA LEU A 113 3.94 -12.69 10.55
C LEU A 113 4.30 -11.98 9.24
N PHE A 114 5.53 -11.51 9.13
CA PHE A 114 6.08 -10.87 7.96
C PHE A 114 7.59 -11.11 7.89
N ASN A 115 8.12 -11.25 6.68
CA ASN A 115 9.56 -11.37 6.46
C ASN A 115 9.93 -10.85 5.07
N THR A 116 10.94 -10.01 5.01
CA THR A 116 11.58 -9.58 3.77
C THR A 116 13.09 -9.48 3.96
N THR A 117 13.84 -9.77 2.91
CA THR A 117 15.30 -9.57 2.85
C THR A 117 15.68 -8.21 2.25
N ASP A 118 14.71 -7.53 1.65
CA ASP A 118 14.88 -6.17 1.14
C ASP A 118 13.57 -5.40 1.35
N ALA A 119 13.57 -4.50 2.32
CA ALA A 119 12.44 -3.65 2.63
C ALA A 119 12.37 -2.41 1.73
N GLU A 120 13.41 -2.15 0.92
CA GLU A 120 13.51 -0.98 0.04
C GLU A 120 13.13 0.31 0.78
N MET A 121 13.63 0.48 2.00
CA MET A 121 13.33 1.64 2.81
C MET A 121 13.94 2.90 2.21
N VAL A 122 13.23 4.00 2.34
CA VAL A 122 13.68 5.31 1.87
C VAL A 122 13.76 6.27 3.05
N ASN A 123 14.81 7.10 3.06
CA ASN A 123 15.03 8.10 4.08
C ASN A 123 13.83 9.04 4.21
N ALA A 124 13.40 9.30 5.43
CA ALA A 124 12.28 10.19 5.75
C ALA A 124 10.92 9.76 5.16
N VAL A 125 10.82 8.56 4.58
CA VAL A 125 9.57 8.05 3.96
C VAL A 125 8.96 6.96 4.84
N THR A 126 7.65 7.00 4.98
CA THR A 126 6.88 5.92 5.60
C THR A 126 6.53 4.87 4.55
N LYS A 127 6.85 3.62 4.84
CA LYS A 127 6.52 2.47 3.99
C LYS A 127 5.57 1.54 4.74
N SER A 128 4.53 1.06 4.05
CA SER A 128 3.52 0.14 4.59
C SER A 128 3.79 -1.30 4.13
N PHE A 129 3.53 -2.24 5.02
CA PHE A 129 3.69 -3.67 4.78
C PHE A 129 2.46 -4.42 5.23
N VAL A 130 1.95 -5.32 4.39
CA VAL A 130 0.77 -6.13 4.71
C VAL A 130 1.17 -7.34 5.53
N VAL A 131 0.36 -7.63 6.55
CA VAL A 131 0.50 -8.80 7.42
C VAL A 131 -0.62 -9.79 7.11
N ASN A 132 -0.27 -11.02 6.77
CA ASN A 132 -1.22 -12.08 6.46
C ASN A 132 -1.45 -13.01 7.67
N SER A 133 -1.70 -12.43 8.87
CA SER A 133 -2.01 -13.21 10.07
C SER A 133 -3.51 -13.37 10.26
N THR A 134 -3.92 -14.57 10.62
CA THR A 134 -5.29 -14.88 11.07
C THR A 134 -5.44 -14.74 12.58
N GLU A 135 -4.33 -14.75 13.32
CA GLU A 135 -4.30 -14.80 14.78
C GLU A 135 -4.08 -13.42 15.41
N SER A 136 -4.45 -13.31 16.67
CA SER A 136 -4.24 -12.13 17.50
C SER A 136 -3.13 -12.37 18.51
N TYR A 137 -2.21 -11.39 18.64
CA TYR A 137 -1.08 -11.49 19.55
C TYR A 137 -1.05 -10.33 20.55
N LYS A 138 -0.44 -10.57 21.70
CA LYS A 138 -0.20 -9.57 22.74
C LYS A 138 1.12 -8.85 22.55
N TYR A 139 2.14 -9.56 22.05
CA TYR A 139 3.49 -9.07 21.81
C TYR A 139 3.78 -9.06 20.32
N TYR A 140 4.35 -7.97 19.83
CA TYR A 140 4.83 -7.82 18.48
C TYR A 140 6.28 -7.34 18.51
N ALA A 141 7.15 -8.00 17.78
CA ALA A 141 8.55 -7.57 17.68
C ALA A 141 9.01 -7.49 16.24
N PHE A 142 9.71 -6.40 15.93
CA PHE A 142 10.50 -6.31 14.72
C PHE A 142 11.92 -6.79 15.01
N VAL A 143 12.46 -7.61 14.12
CA VAL A 143 13.86 -8.01 14.11
C VAL A 143 14.47 -7.52 12.80
N PHE A 144 15.56 -6.77 12.89
CA PHE A 144 16.27 -6.18 11.77
C PHE A 144 17.61 -6.91 11.58
N ALA A 145 17.66 -7.79 10.58
CA ALA A 145 18.80 -8.65 10.32
C ALA A 145 19.90 -7.97 9.47
N GLU A 146 19.51 -7.01 8.63
CA GLU A 146 20.43 -6.23 7.78
C GLU A 146 20.00 -4.76 7.72
N ILE A 147 20.95 -3.88 7.46
CA ILE A 147 20.78 -2.44 7.22
C ILE A 147 21.34 -2.05 5.85
N GLU A 148 20.98 -0.87 5.33
CA GLU A 148 21.30 -0.45 3.96
C GLU A 148 22.77 -0.06 3.75
N GLY A 149 23.54 0.28 4.79
CA GLY A 149 24.90 0.80 4.51
C GLY A 149 25.84 0.94 5.72
N HIS A 150 26.79 1.83 5.62
CA HIS A 150 28.04 1.96 6.36
C HIS A 150 27.96 2.17 7.89
N GLU A 151 26.79 2.23 8.46
CA GLU A 151 26.63 2.39 9.91
C GLU A 151 26.59 1.03 10.62
N SER A 152 26.86 1.03 11.90
CA SER A 152 26.80 -0.17 12.73
C SER A 152 25.46 -0.37 13.43
N SER A 153 24.49 0.50 13.19
CA SER A 153 23.22 0.58 13.93
C SER A 153 22.03 0.78 13.01
N VAL A 154 20.88 0.25 13.39
CA VAL A 154 19.59 0.56 12.76
C VAL A 154 18.93 1.76 13.43
N ALA A 155 18.24 2.59 12.64
CA ALA A 155 17.48 3.73 13.16
C ALA A 155 16.07 3.78 12.56
N ILE A 156 15.05 3.88 13.42
CA ILE A 156 13.63 3.88 13.08
C ILE A 156 13.00 5.18 13.53
N GLY A 157 12.47 5.94 12.59
CA GLY A 157 11.79 7.22 12.82
C GLY A 157 10.33 7.09 13.25
N GLY A 158 9.71 5.92 13.07
CA GLY A 158 8.34 5.66 13.51
C GLY A 158 7.83 4.29 13.12
N ILE A 159 6.98 3.72 13.95
CA ILE A 159 6.26 2.46 13.72
C ILE A 159 4.79 2.69 14.05
N SER A 160 3.91 2.27 13.14
CA SER A 160 2.47 2.27 13.37
C SER A 160 1.87 0.92 13.02
N PHE A 161 0.98 0.41 13.86
CA PHE A 161 0.24 -0.81 13.61
C PHE A 161 -1.22 -0.50 13.28
N TYR A 162 -1.77 -1.23 12.32
CA TYR A 162 -3.15 -1.12 11.88
C TYR A 162 -3.84 -2.48 11.90
N GLY A 163 -5.00 -2.53 12.50
CA GLY A 163 -5.76 -3.74 12.72
C GLY A 163 -6.86 -3.51 13.76
N HIS A 164 -7.25 -4.55 14.45
CA HIS A 164 -8.29 -4.50 15.47
C HIS A 164 -7.87 -5.30 16.69
N ARG A 165 -8.48 -5.02 17.83
CA ARG A 165 -8.27 -5.79 19.06
C ARG A 165 -9.01 -7.12 18.95
N GLU A 166 -8.49 -8.13 19.63
CA GLU A 166 -9.21 -9.39 19.81
C GLU A 166 -10.57 -9.10 20.50
N ASN A 167 -11.62 -9.67 19.97
CA ASN A 167 -13.01 -9.46 20.40
C ASN A 167 -13.56 -8.02 20.22
N ASP A 168 -12.83 -7.10 19.60
CA ASP A 168 -13.51 -5.90 19.11
C ASP A 168 -14.61 -6.35 18.16
N LEU A 169 -15.80 -5.81 18.36
CA LEU A 169 -16.84 -5.85 17.35
C LEU A 169 -16.30 -5.03 16.17
N VAL A 170 -15.58 -5.70 15.29
CA VAL A 170 -15.17 -5.09 14.03
C VAL A 170 -16.45 -4.65 13.38
N ARG A 171 -16.64 -3.35 13.22
CA ARG A 171 -17.62 -2.84 12.26
C ARG A 171 -17.07 -3.22 10.90
N LEU A 172 -17.33 -4.46 10.51
CA LEU A 172 -17.12 -4.86 9.13
C LEU A 172 -17.93 -3.89 8.28
N PRO A 173 -17.37 -3.33 7.22
CA PRO A 173 -18.12 -2.48 6.31
C PRO A 173 -19.39 -3.22 5.94
N ASP A 174 -20.52 -2.56 6.03
CA ASP A 174 -21.78 -3.13 5.56
C ASP A 174 -21.59 -3.57 4.10
N PRO A 175 -21.77 -4.86 3.76
CA PRO A 175 -21.56 -5.34 2.39
C PRO A 175 -22.55 -4.74 1.41
N THR A 176 -23.63 -4.12 1.88
CA THR A 176 -24.54 -3.32 1.06
C THR A 176 -24.02 -1.90 0.85
N ASN A 177 -23.03 -1.47 1.65
CA ASN A 177 -22.43 -0.15 1.54
C ASN A 177 -21.22 -0.21 0.60
N VAL A 178 -21.41 0.21 -0.62
CA VAL A 178 -20.36 0.31 -1.63
C VAL A 178 -19.40 1.43 -1.27
N LEU A 179 -18.19 1.06 -0.86
CA LEU A 179 -17.15 2.00 -0.44
C LEU A 179 -16.21 2.37 -1.60
N LYS A 180 -15.57 3.52 -1.48
CA LYS A 180 -14.55 3.98 -2.43
C LYS A 180 -13.19 3.40 -2.04
N TYR A 181 -12.42 2.95 -3.03
CA TYR A 181 -11.06 2.45 -2.87
C TYR A 181 -10.06 3.16 -3.80
N PRO A 182 -8.81 3.41 -3.36
CA PRO A 182 -8.38 3.28 -1.97
C PRO A 182 -9.19 4.19 -1.05
N HIS A 183 -9.35 3.81 0.22
CA HIS A 183 -10.05 4.63 1.22
C HIS A 183 -9.32 5.93 1.56
N ILE A 184 -8.03 5.97 1.30
CA ILE A 184 -7.14 7.09 1.59
C ILE A 184 -6.46 7.55 0.31
N ALA A 185 -6.31 8.85 0.18
CA ALA A 185 -5.51 9.43 -0.90
C ALA A 185 -4.04 9.05 -0.75
N PHE A 186 -3.38 8.72 -1.87
CA PHE A 186 -1.93 8.59 -1.89
C PHE A 186 -1.29 9.95 -1.62
N PRO A 187 -0.18 10.01 -0.88
CA PRO A 187 0.51 11.27 -0.64
C PRO A 187 0.95 11.87 -1.97
N ASN A 188 0.89 13.19 -2.05
CA ASN A 188 1.40 13.91 -3.21
C ASN A 188 2.92 13.68 -3.27
N SER A 189 3.35 12.78 -4.11
CA SER A 189 4.76 12.55 -4.36
C SER A 189 5.26 13.65 -5.31
N ASP A 190 5.89 14.67 -4.76
CA ASP A 190 6.58 15.74 -5.51
C ASP A 190 7.88 15.21 -6.16
N GLY A 191 7.82 14.07 -6.82
CA GLY A 191 8.93 13.51 -7.59
C GLY A 191 10.00 12.73 -6.79
N THR A 192 9.84 12.55 -5.47
CA THR A 192 10.73 11.71 -4.63
C THR A 192 10.23 10.27 -4.48
N ALA A 193 9.30 9.84 -5.32
CA ALA A 193 8.74 8.50 -5.30
C ALA A 193 9.79 7.45 -5.69
N VAL A 194 9.71 6.32 -5.06
CA VAL A 194 10.35 5.05 -5.44
C VAL A 194 9.90 4.70 -6.87
N GLY A 195 10.64 5.18 -7.86
CA GLY A 195 10.35 4.98 -9.28
C GLY A 195 9.00 5.56 -9.75
N SER A 196 8.94 6.00 -10.99
CA SER A 196 7.69 6.54 -11.58
C SER A 196 6.59 5.48 -11.72
N ASN A 197 6.96 4.20 -11.82
CA ASN A 197 6.07 3.07 -12.09
C ASN A 197 5.47 2.42 -10.85
N VAL A 198 5.98 2.72 -9.66
CA VAL A 198 5.49 2.18 -8.38
C VAL A 198 5.32 3.34 -7.40
N ALA A 199 4.12 3.54 -6.89
CA ALA A 199 3.89 4.51 -5.82
C ALA A 199 4.27 3.92 -4.46
N PRO A 200 4.74 4.75 -3.52
CA PRO A 200 4.92 4.32 -2.13
C PRO A 200 3.65 3.69 -1.58
N SER A 201 3.81 2.62 -0.82
CA SER A 201 2.67 1.95 -0.18
C SER A 201 1.99 2.89 0.82
N VAL A 202 0.66 2.91 0.80
CA VAL A 202 -0.16 3.71 1.70
C VAL A 202 -1.21 2.83 2.36
N ARG A 203 -1.06 2.58 3.65
CA ARG A 203 -1.96 1.71 4.41
C ARG A 203 -2.23 0.36 3.73
N GLY A 204 -1.19 -0.25 3.18
CA GLY A 204 -1.27 -1.52 2.47
C GLY A 204 -1.76 -1.44 1.03
N TYR A 205 -2.17 -0.28 0.53
CA TYR A 205 -2.43 -0.09 -0.90
C TYR A 205 -1.13 0.20 -1.64
N VAL A 206 -0.93 -0.43 -2.79
CA VAL A 206 0.19 -0.17 -3.70
C VAL A 206 -0.34 0.10 -5.09
N ALA A 207 0.08 1.20 -5.71
CA ALA A 207 -0.23 1.48 -7.10
C ALA A 207 0.98 1.20 -7.99
N THR A 208 0.75 0.50 -9.10
CA THR A 208 1.78 0.17 -10.09
C THR A 208 1.30 0.37 -11.51
N THR A 209 2.23 0.55 -12.44
CA THR A 209 1.98 0.66 -13.88
C THR A 209 3.15 0.05 -14.66
N ASP A 210 2.96 -0.23 -15.94
CA ASP A 210 4.02 -0.67 -16.85
C ASP A 210 4.94 0.48 -17.30
N ASP A 211 4.41 1.69 -17.39
CA ASP A 211 5.16 2.87 -17.84
C ASP A 211 4.62 4.15 -17.17
N ALA A 212 5.50 4.99 -16.66
CA ALA A 212 5.17 6.32 -16.20
C ALA A 212 6.32 7.30 -16.43
N ASN A 213 6.01 8.49 -16.86
CA ASN A 213 6.93 9.59 -16.90
C ASN A 213 7.29 10.04 -15.48
N SER A 214 8.56 10.35 -15.21
CA SER A 214 9.04 10.75 -13.88
C SER A 214 8.33 11.99 -13.30
N SER A 215 7.86 12.89 -14.18
CA SER A 215 7.06 14.06 -13.78
C SER A 215 5.57 13.72 -13.52
N TYR A 216 5.11 12.54 -13.95
CA TYR A 216 3.72 12.10 -13.90
C TYR A 216 3.59 10.67 -13.35
N PRO A 217 4.08 10.40 -12.13
CA PRO A 217 4.13 9.07 -11.55
C PRO A 217 2.75 8.50 -11.25
N ILE A 218 2.69 7.16 -11.12
CA ILE A 218 1.42 6.42 -10.93
C ILE A 218 0.66 6.82 -9.66
N GLY A 219 1.33 7.23 -8.60
CA GLY A 219 0.68 7.63 -7.35
C GLY A 219 -0.32 8.78 -7.50
N LYS A 220 -0.14 9.63 -8.51
CA LYS A 220 -1.04 10.76 -8.80
C LYS A 220 -2.44 10.34 -9.23
N VAL A 221 -2.61 9.11 -9.68
CA VAL A 221 -3.95 8.57 -10.04
C VAL A 221 -4.84 8.34 -8.83
N PHE A 222 -4.26 8.24 -7.63
CA PHE A 222 -4.98 7.94 -6.38
C PHE A 222 -4.79 9.01 -5.30
N ASP A 223 -4.28 10.22 -5.65
CA ASP A 223 -4.00 11.30 -4.69
C ASP A 223 -5.20 12.22 -4.40
N GLU A 224 -6.36 11.95 -5.01
CA GLU A 224 -7.61 12.72 -4.90
C GLU A 224 -7.51 14.18 -5.35
N ARG A 225 -6.48 14.54 -6.12
CA ARG A 225 -6.33 15.87 -6.69
C ARG A 225 -6.86 15.90 -8.11
N TYR A 226 -7.73 16.84 -8.38
CA TYR A 226 -8.32 17.05 -9.70
C TYR A 226 -7.68 18.24 -10.38
N GLN A 227 -7.62 18.19 -11.70
CA GLN A 227 -7.33 19.38 -12.45
C GLN A 227 -8.56 20.29 -12.44
N THR A 228 -8.43 21.44 -11.79
CA THR A 228 -9.44 22.51 -11.80
C THR A 228 -9.10 23.63 -12.78
N SER A 229 -7.84 23.68 -13.22
CA SER A 229 -7.35 24.70 -14.16
C SER A 229 -6.19 24.20 -15.01
N GLY A 230 -5.82 24.91 -16.08
CA GLY A 230 -4.69 24.56 -16.93
C GLY A 230 -3.32 24.53 -16.23
N SER A 231 -3.21 25.18 -15.05
CA SER A 231 -1.99 25.23 -14.23
C SER A 231 -1.72 23.91 -13.48
N ASP A 232 -2.74 23.04 -13.31
CA ASP A 232 -2.64 21.80 -12.53
C ASP A 232 -2.17 20.61 -13.38
N ALA A 233 -1.53 20.87 -14.52
CA ALA A 233 -1.11 19.85 -15.47
C ALA A 233 -0.18 18.76 -14.88
N GLY A 234 0.48 19.04 -13.76
CA GLY A 234 1.32 18.08 -13.03
C GLY A 234 0.56 17.04 -12.21
N GLN A 235 -0.74 17.17 -12.01
CA GLN A 235 -1.56 16.29 -11.15
C GLN A 235 -2.18 15.12 -11.96
N ARG A 236 -1.34 14.33 -12.64
CA ARG A 236 -1.79 13.24 -13.51
C ARG A 236 -0.77 12.13 -13.61
N TRP A 237 -1.20 10.97 -14.00
CA TRP A 237 -0.33 9.93 -14.55
C TRP A 237 -0.30 10.04 -16.09
N GLN A 238 0.88 9.82 -16.64
CA GLN A 238 1.12 9.76 -18.06
C GLN A 238 2.33 8.85 -18.34
N PRO A 239 2.25 7.87 -19.27
CA PRO A 239 3.40 7.09 -19.70
C PRO A 239 4.41 7.92 -20.49
N THR A 240 5.64 7.42 -20.62
CA THR A 240 6.72 8.10 -21.36
C THR A 240 6.55 7.99 -22.88
N GLY A 241 5.94 6.90 -23.36
CA GLY A 241 5.88 6.56 -24.76
C GLY A 241 4.55 6.88 -25.44
N SER A 242 4.62 7.06 -26.77
CA SER A 242 3.46 7.14 -27.66
C SER A 242 3.11 5.75 -28.16
N HIS A 243 2.12 5.10 -27.55
CA HIS A 243 1.85 3.67 -27.75
C HIS A 243 0.52 3.38 -28.46
N TYR A 244 -0.26 4.41 -28.77
CA TYR A 244 -1.56 4.29 -29.41
C TYR A 244 -1.53 4.90 -30.81
N ALA A 245 -2.39 4.38 -31.69
CA ALA A 245 -2.53 4.97 -33.00
C ALA A 245 -3.09 6.40 -32.91
N SER A 246 -2.59 7.32 -33.73
CA SER A 246 -3.17 8.65 -33.92
C SER A 246 -4.60 8.52 -34.43
N ASN A 247 -5.51 9.38 -33.97
CA ASN A 247 -6.94 9.39 -34.30
C ASN A 247 -7.82 8.35 -33.57
N GLY A 248 -7.52 8.04 -32.32
CA GLY A 248 -8.42 7.25 -31.49
C GLY A 248 -8.29 5.73 -31.65
N GLY A 249 -7.11 5.28 -32.05
CA GLY A 249 -6.86 3.86 -32.31
C GLY A 249 -6.60 3.04 -31.05
N VAL A 250 -6.74 1.74 -31.21
CA VAL A 250 -6.37 0.71 -30.25
C VAL A 250 -4.86 0.75 -29.97
N ALA A 251 -4.44 0.26 -28.82
CA ALA A 251 -3.04 0.08 -28.46
C ALA A 251 -2.32 -0.81 -29.50
N THR A 252 -1.39 -0.25 -30.26
CA THR A 252 -0.71 -0.91 -31.39
C THR A 252 0.75 -1.23 -31.13
N SER A 253 1.39 -0.56 -30.17
CA SER A 253 2.80 -0.74 -29.88
C SER A 253 3.10 -2.14 -29.31
N THR A 254 4.13 -2.80 -29.85
CA THR A 254 4.66 -4.06 -29.31
C THR A 254 5.37 -3.89 -27.99
N ASN A 255 5.71 -2.65 -27.61
CA ASN A 255 6.36 -2.32 -26.33
C ASN A 255 5.39 -2.26 -25.15
N LEU A 256 4.07 -2.31 -25.42
CA LEU A 256 3.06 -2.34 -24.37
C LEU A 256 2.98 -3.73 -23.72
N THR A 257 2.81 -3.73 -22.41
CA THR A 257 2.63 -4.96 -21.64
C THR A 257 1.37 -5.70 -22.08
N LEU A 258 1.51 -7.02 -22.23
CA LEU A 258 0.37 -7.92 -22.40
C LEU A 258 -0.10 -8.40 -21.03
N THR A 259 -1.39 -8.22 -20.76
CA THR A 259 -2.04 -8.88 -19.64
C THR A 259 -2.75 -10.12 -20.16
N THR A 260 -2.30 -11.30 -19.73
CA THR A 260 -2.88 -12.59 -20.12
C THR A 260 -3.79 -13.10 -19.01
N LEU A 261 -5.01 -13.43 -19.38
CA LEU A 261 -6.02 -14.00 -18.48
C LEU A 261 -5.80 -15.51 -18.28
N GLY A 262 -6.38 -16.07 -17.25
CA GLY A 262 -6.37 -17.51 -16.97
C GLY A 262 -6.98 -18.38 -18.09
N ASN A 263 -7.87 -17.82 -18.89
CA ASN A 263 -8.49 -18.48 -20.05
C ASN A 263 -7.68 -18.34 -21.36
N GLY A 264 -6.48 -17.72 -21.30
CA GLY A 264 -5.61 -17.48 -22.46
C GLY A 264 -5.91 -16.21 -23.26
N THR A 265 -6.98 -15.47 -22.96
CA THR A 265 -7.25 -14.17 -23.59
C THR A 265 -6.18 -13.17 -23.20
N THR A 266 -5.74 -12.34 -24.14
CA THR A 266 -4.71 -11.31 -23.91
C THR A 266 -5.23 -9.93 -24.22
N TYR A 267 -4.93 -8.98 -23.34
CA TYR A 267 -5.18 -7.56 -23.55
C TYR A 267 -3.87 -6.79 -23.61
N ARG A 268 -3.74 -5.93 -24.61
CA ARG A 268 -2.59 -5.04 -24.80
C ARG A 268 -2.99 -3.62 -24.46
N GLY A 269 -2.20 -2.94 -23.63
CA GLY A 269 -2.40 -1.53 -23.27
C GLY A 269 -1.57 -1.15 -22.06
N ASN A 270 -1.33 0.16 -21.87
CA ASN A 270 -0.83 0.62 -20.59
C ASN A 270 -1.85 0.29 -19.50
N TYR A 271 -1.38 0.03 -18.29
CA TYR A 271 -2.27 -0.29 -17.20
C TYR A 271 -2.04 0.57 -15.96
N ILE A 272 -3.09 0.72 -15.18
CA ILE A 272 -3.11 1.26 -13.83
C ILE A 272 -3.55 0.13 -12.91
N GLN A 273 -2.67 -0.29 -11.99
CA GLN A 273 -2.95 -1.39 -11.08
C GLN A 273 -2.98 -0.89 -9.64
N LEU A 274 -3.97 -1.34 -8.89
CA LEU A 274 -4.08 -1.18 -7.45
C LEU A 274 -3.97 -2.56 -6.80
N GLU A 275 -2.98 -2.76 -5.93
CA GLU A 275 -2.96 -3.82 -4.93
C GLU A 275 -3.63 -3.30 -3.68
N SER A 276 -4.55 -4.06 -3.10
CA SER A 276 -5.29 -3.70 -1.88
C SER A 276 -4.88 -4.58 -0.70
N PRO A 277 -4.93 -4.10 0.54
CA PRO A 277 -4.61 -4.88 1.73
C PRO A 277 -5.57 -6.05 1.95
N HIS A 278 -6.83 -5.88 1.52
CA HIS A 278 -7.88 -6.88 1.56
C HIS A 278 -8.38 -7.14 0.15
N LYS A 279 -8.94 -8.33 -0.10
CA LYS A 279 -9.57 -8.61 -1.39
C LYS A 279 -10.85 -7.79 -1.53
N LEU A 280 -11.04 -7.20 -2.71
CA LEU A 280 -12.18 -6.34 -3.03
C LEU A 280 -13.03 -6.97 -4.12
N ASN A 281 -14.34 -6.84 -3.98
CA ASN A 281 -15.29 -7.01 -5.07
C ASN A 281 -15.61 -5.62 -5.63
N ILE A 282 -15.03 -5.27 -6.78
CA ILE A 282 -15.28 -3.99 -7.45
C ILE A 282 -16.49 -4.12 -8.36
N THR A 283 -17.49 -3.28 -8.15
CA THR A 283 -18.73 -3.25 -8.93
C THR A 283 -18.89 -1.98 -9.77
N LYS A 284 -18.06 -0.97 -9.50
CA LYS A 284 -18.06 0.30 -10.23
C LYS A 284 -16.65 0.92 -10.20
N TYR A 285 -16.27 1.59 -11.26
CA TYR A 285 -15.09 2.45 -11.29
C TYR A 285 -15.37 3.77 -12.00
N GLN A 286 -14.55 4.77 -11.70
CA GLN A 286 -14.65 6.11 -12.26
C GLN A 286 -13.26 6.56 -12.70
N ILE A 287 -13.16 7.11 -13.91
CA ILE A 287 -11.92 7.62 -14.49
C ILE A 287 -12.10 9.11 -14.79
N TYR A 288 -11.12 9.90 -14.38
CA TYR A 288 -11.06 11.34 -14.63
C TYR A 288 -9.95 11.63 -15.64
N SER A 289 -10.30 12.24 -16.76
CA SER A 289 -9.35 12.58 -17.85
C SER A 289 -8.92 14.05 -17.85
N GLY A 290 -9.60 14.92 -17.10
CA GLY A 290 -9.30 16.35 -17.00
C GLY A 290 -9.63 17.19 -18.23
N ALA A 291 -9.98 18.47 -18.01
CA ALA A 291 -10.43 19.42 -19.04
C ALA A 291 -9.36 19.75 -20.07
N ALA A 292 -8.13 19.98 -19.62
CA ALA A 292 -7.05 20.49 -20.49
C ALA A 292 -6.51 19.45 -21.49
N VAL A 293 -6.93 18.20 -21.38
CA VAL A 293 -6.38 17.09 -22.18
C VAL A 293 -7.48 16.20 -22.78
N SER A 294 -8.58 16.78 -23.20
CA SER A 294 -9.72 16.07 -23.78
C SER A 294 -9.34 15.11 -24.92
N THR A 295 -8.30 15.45 -25.68
CA THR A 295 -7.76 14.60 -26.76
C THR A 295 -7.08 13.33 -26.27
N HIS A 296 -6.54 13.32 -25.06
CA HIS A 296 -5.86 12.18 -24.42
C HIS A 296 -6.81 11.24 -23.67
N ARG A 297 -8.10 11.49 -23.78
CA ARG A 297 -9.14 10.77 -23.08
C ARG A 297 -9.13 9.28 -23.43
N THR A 298 -9.20 8.44 -22.40
CA THR A 298 -9.42 7.02 -22.53
C THR A 298 -10.84 6.74 -23.02
N THR A 299 -11.00 5.91 -24.04
CA THR A 299 -12.29 5.57 -24.64
C THR A 299 -12.68 4.11 -24.46
N ILE A 300 -11.70 3.22 -24.41
CA ILE A 300 -11.92 1.78 -24.17
C ILE A 300 -10.97 1.31 -23.09
N VAL A 301 -11.51 0.61 -22.13
CA VAL A 301 -10.77 -0.01 -21.02
C VAL A 301 -11.22 -1.42 -20.76
N VAL A 302 -10.35 -2.21 -20.12
CA VAL A 302 -10.71 -3.51 -19.52
C VAL A 302 -10.30 -3.48 -18.05
N LEU A 303 -11.19 -3.89 -17.16
CA LEU A 303 -10.85 -4.09 -15.75
C LEU A 303 -10.70 -5.58 -15.48
N VAL A 304 -9.54 -5.97 -14.95
CA VAL A 304 -9.23 -7.35 -14.58
C VAL A 304 -8.83 -7.45 -13.11
N GLY A 305 -9.12 -8.59 -12.49
CA GLY A 305 -8.77 -8.91 -11.11
C GLY A 305 -7.87 -10.13 -11.01
N SER A 306 -7.02 -10.16 -10.00
CA SER A 306 -6.14 -11.30 -9.68
C SER A 306 -5.91 -11.40 -8.18
N ASN A 307 -5.62 -12.60 -7.68
CA ASN A 307 -5.25 -12.81 -6.28
C ASN A 307 -3.73 -12.94 -6.08
N THR A 308 -2.96 -13.12 -7.14
CA THR A 308 -1.50 -13.24 -7.07
C THR A 308 -0.76 -12.14 -7.81
N GLY A 309 -1.43 -11.46 -8.76
CA GLY A 309 -0.81 -10.49 -9.67
C GLY A 309 0.04 -11.12 -10.78
N ASN A 310 0.16 -12.45 -10.80
CA ASN A 310 0.99 -13.18 -11.76
C ASN A 310 0.33 -13.31 -13.13
N THR A 311 1.14 -13.53 -14.16
CA THR A 311 0.67 -13.86 -15.50
C THR A 311 -0.23 -15.13 -15.46
N ASN A 312 -1.30 -15.11 -16.24
CA ASN A 312 -2.31 -16.16 -16.32
C ASN A 312 -3.21 -16.38 -15.08
N ASP A 313 -3.17 -15.46 -14.10
CA ASP A 313 -4.09 -15.46 -12.94
C ASP A 313 -5.15 -14.36 -13.02
N TRP A 314 -5.15 -13.57 -14.09
CA TRP A 314 -6.10 -12.48 -14.27
C TRP A 314 -7.46 -12.98 -14.75
N VAL A 315 -8.50 -12.39 -14.23
CA VAL A 315 -9.91 -12.64 -14.59
C VAL A 315 -10.52 -11.33 -15.07
N ASP A 316 -11.26 -11.38 -16.16
CA ASP A 316 -12.02 -10.24 -16.65
C ASP A 316 -13.22 -9.98 -15.71
N LEU A 317 -13.33 -8.75 -15.22
CA LEU A 317 -14.38 -8.37 -14.27
C LEU A 317 -15.59 -7.73 -14.97
N GLY A 318 -15.44 -7.31 -16.24
CA GLY A 318 -16.43 -6.49 -16.93
C GLY A 318 -16.98 -7.05 -18.24
N SER A 319 -16.68 -8.28 -18.63
CA SER A 319 -17.03 -8.86 -19.95
C SER A 319 -16.24 -8.31 -21.15
N GLY A 320 -14.99 -7.91 -20.97
CA GLY A 320 -14.10 -7.45 -22.04
C GLY A 320 -14.02 -5.92 -22.18
N ASP A 321 -13.81 -5.49 -23.40
CA ASP A 321 -13.68 -4.07 -23.74
C ASP A 321 -14.91 -3.27 -23.31
N THR A 322 -14.75 -2.37 -22.34
CA THR A 322 -15.77 -1.43 -21.90
C THR A 322 -15.57 -0.10 -22.62
N THR A 323 -16.54 0.30 -23.44
CA THR A 323 -16.55 1.61 -24.07
C THR A 323 -17.03 2.65 -23.06
N LEU A 324 -16.17 3.62 -22.77
CA LEU A 324 -16.51 4.71 -21.88
C LEU A 324 -17.38 5.73 -22.60
N PRO A 325 -18.43 6.28 -21.96
CA PRO A 325 -19.28 7.31 -22.56
C PRO A 325 -18.48 8.48 -23.11
N ALA A 326 -18.95 9.06 -24.20
CA ALA A 326 -18.38 10.28 -24.70
C ALA A 326 -18.56 11.40 -23.68
N TYR A 327 -17.50 12.17 -23.46
CA TYR A 327 -17.57 13.36 -22.63
C TYR A 327 -18.57 14.37 -23.22
N SER A 328 -19.57 14.79 -22.44
CA SER A 328 -20.39 15.95 -22.76
C SER A 328 -19.67 17.18 -22.19
N GLY A 329 -19.33 18.16 -23.02
CA GLY A 329 -18.51 19.33 -22.65
C GLY A 329 -19.04 20.23 -21.53
N SER A 330 -20.07 19.78 -20.80
CA SER A 330 -20.69 20.47 -19.66
C SER A 330 -20.40 19.80 -18.30
N ASP A 331 -19.70 18.65 -18.27
CA ASP A 331 -19.30 18.01 -17.02
C ASP A 331 -18.01 18.66 -16.50
N PRO A 332 -18.06 19.46 -15.39
CA PRO A 332 -16.87 20.12 -14.84
C PRO A 332 -15.80 19.14 -14.36
N ASP A 333 -16.18 17.92 -14.04
CA ASP A 333 -15.27 16.93 -13.47
C ASP A 333 -14.59 16.04 -14.52
N TYR A 334 -14.99 16.12 -15.79
CA TYR A 334 -14.41 15.33 -16.90
C TYR A 334 -14.25 13.83 -16.54
N SER A 335 -15.23 13.30 -15.84
CA SER A 335 -15.20 11.93 -15.33
C SER A 335 -16.13 11.02 -16.13
N THR A 336 -15.76 9.76 -16.19
CA THR A 336 -16.57 8.69 -16.77
C THR A 336 -16.71 7.57 -15.77
N THR A 337 -17.94 7.11 -15.56
CA THR A 337 -18.26 6.02 -14.63
C THR A 337 -18.69 4.78 -15.42
N ALA A 338 -18.14 3.63 -15.06
CA ALA A 338 -18.58 2.33 -15.56
C ALA A 338 -19.00 1.43 -14.40
N THR A 339 -20.10 0.71 -14.60
CA THR A 339 -20.59 -0.32 -13.68
C THR A 339 -20.26 -1.69 -14.26
N ILE A 340 -19.85 -2.61 -13.41
CA ILE A 340 -19.48 -3.97 -13.78
C ILE A 340 -20.25 -4.98 -12.94
N SER A 341 -20.53 -6.14 -13.53
CA SER A 341 -21.22 -7.25 -12.85
C SER A 341 -20.19 -8.27 -12.37
N ASN A 342 -19.44 -7.90 -11.32
CA ASN A 342 -18.44 -8.78 -10.72
C ASN A 342 -18.98 -9.37 -9.41
N THR A 343 -18.73 -10.67 -9.18
CA THR A 343 -19.07 -11.36 -7.94
C THR A 343 -17.83 -11.90 -7.20
N GLY A 344 -16.65 -11.82 -7.82
CA GLY A 344 -15.39 -12.29 -7.24
C GLY A 344 -14.71 -11.23 -6.38
N PHE A 345 -13.88 -11.70 -5.45
CA PHE A 345 -13.03 -10.86 -4.61
C PHE A 345 -11.56 -11.06 -5.03
N TYR A 346 -10.87 -9.93 -5.31
CA TYR A 346 -9.49 -9.95 -5.80
C TYR A 346 -8.62 -8.99 -4.99
N LYS A 347 -7.34 -9.35 -4.85
CA LYS A 347 -6.32 -8.52 -4.20
C LYS A 347 -5.77 -7.44 -5.13
N TYR A 348 -5.62 -7.78 -6.40
CA TYR A 348 -5.09 -6.91 -7.46
C TYR A 348 -6.19 -6.55 -8.42
N HIS A 349 -6.31 -5.26 -8.74
CA HIS A 349 -7.22 -4.74 -9.77
C HIS A 349 -6.41 -3.95 -10.78
N ARG A 350 -6.46 -4.35 -12.04
CA ARG A 350 -5.73 -3.71 -13.13
C ARG A 350 -6.70 -3.16 -14.16
N LEU A 351 -6.63 -1.85 -14.38
CA LEU A 351 -7.35 -1.14 -15.42
C LEU A 351 -6.43 -0.99 -16.63
N ILE A 352 -6.75 -1.67 -17.72
CA ILE A 352 -5.96 -1.69 -18.95
C ILE A 352 -6.59 -0.70 -19.91
N ILE A 353 -5.82 0.28 -20.38
CA ILE A 353 -6.26 1.26 -21.37
C ILE A 353 -6.08 0.66 -22.75
N ARG A 354 -7.19 0.51 -23.48
CA ARG A 354 -7.23 -0.17 -24.78
C ARG A 354 -7.26 0.80 -25.95
N ALA A 355 -7.95 1.94 -25.80
CA ALA A 355 -8.03 2.96 -26.84
C ALA A 355 -8.17 4.36 -26.25
N LEU A 356 -7.76 5.36 -27.04
CA LEU A 356 -7.83 6.78 -26.73
C LEU A 356 -8.72 7.52 -27.76
N HIS A 357 -9.11 8.75 -27.43
CA HIS A 357 -9.95 9.56 -28.31
C HIS A 357 -9.21 10.01 -29.59
N SER A 358 -8.04 10.65 -29.47
CA SER A 358 -7.36 11.22 -30.64
C SER A 358 -5.85 11.43 -30.51
N THR A 359 -5.21 10.86 -29.48
CA THR A 359 -3.75 10.99 -29.27
C THR A 359 -3.09 9.62 -29.11
N THR A 360 -1.77 9.63 -29.01
CA THR A 360 -0.93 8.44 -28.91
C THR A 360 -0.53 8.10 -27.47
N THR A 361 -0.88 8.95 -26.50
CA THR A 361 -0.48 8.79 -25.09
C THR A 361 -1.67 9.05 -24.18
N PRO A 362 -2.04 8.12 -23.27
CA PRO A 362 -3.10 8.33 -22.30
C PRO A 362 -2.70 9.34 -21.23
N VAL A 363 -3.69 10.03 -20.70
CA VAL A 363 -3.57 10.90 -19.53
C VAL A 363 -4.73 10.61 -18.59
N VAL A 364 -4.40 10.25 -17.35
CA VAL A 364 -5.40 9.96 -16.31
C VAL A 364 -5.07 10.76 -15.06
N PHE A 365 -6.05 11.54 -14.60
CA PHE A 365 -5.91 12.33 -13.39
C PHE A 365 -6.29 11.52 -12.15
N GLN A 366 -7.41 10.82 -12.19
CA GLN A 366 -7.87 10.01 -11.08
C GLN A 366 -8.54 8.72 -11.54
N VAL A 367 -8.36 7.67 -10.75
CA VAL A 367 -9.19 6.46 -10.80
C VAL A 367 -9.77 6.24 -9.41
N LYS A 368 -11.06 5.94 -9.36
CA LYS A 368 -11.74 5.52 -8.14
C LYS A 368 -12.40 4.19 -8.38
N TYR A 369 -12.15 3.25 -7.51
CA TYR A 369 -12.88 1.98 -7.47
C TYR A 369 -13.95 2.03 -6.40
N PHE A 370 -15.07 1.33 -6.64
CA PHE A 370 -16.17 1.23 -5.69
C PHE A 370 -16.60 -0.23 -5.58
N GLY A 371 -16.77 -0.69 -4.35
CA GLY A 371 -17.09 -2.09 -4.09
C GLY A 371 -17.18 -2.42 -2.62
N THR A 372 -16.98 -3.69 -2.29
CA THR A 372 -17.03 -4.24 -0.93
C THR A 372 -15.78 -5.06 -0.65
N GLU A 373 -15.40 -5.21 0.60
CA GLU A 373 -14.29 -6.06 1.04
C GLU A 373 -14.74 -7.49 1.29
N GLU A 374 -13.85 -8.46 1.03
CA GLU A 374 -14.09 -9.88 1.36
C GLU A 374 -14.29 -10.04 2.88
N GLY A 375 -15.31 -10.79 3.28
CA GLY A 375 -15.65 -10.98 4.69
C GLY A 375 -16.45 -9.84 5.30
N SER A 376 -16.76 -8.77 4.55
CA SER A 376 -17.73 -7.77 4.98
C SER A 376 -19.10 -8.44 5.13
N VAL A 377 -19.64 -8.39 6.34
CA VAL A 377 -20.99 -8.90 6.64
C VAL A 377 -21.82 -7.79 7.27
N PRO A 378 -23.13 -7.71 6.99
CA PRO A 378 -24.00 -6.78 7.70
C PRO A 378 -23.91 -7.08 9.20
N LEU A 379 -23.73 -6.04 10.00
CA LEU A 379 -23.85 -6.19 11.44
C LEU A 379 -25.31 -6.56 11.73
N GLN A 380 -25.61 -7.84 11.84
CA GLN A 380 -26.86 -8.28 12.45
C GLN A 380 -26.73 -7.97 13.94
N ILE A 381 -27.24 -6.81 14.33
CA ILE A 381 -27.60 -6.58 15.72
C ILE A 381 -28.76 -7.55 15.97
N GLY A 382 -28.44 -8.74 16.48
CA GLY A 382 -29.46 -9.62 16.98
C GLY A 382 -30.26 -8.83 18.00
N GLY A 383 -31.52 -8.54 17.69
CA GLY A 383 -32.47 -8.02 18.66
C GLY A 383 -32.62 -9.05 19.75
N GLY A 384 -31.71 -9.06 20.73
CA GLY A 384 -31.96 -9.69 22.00
C GLY A 384 -33.11 -8.93 22.63
N ASN A 385 -34.29 -9.58 22.71
CA ASN A 385 -35.32 -9.16 23.59
C ASN A 385 -34.71 -8.91 24.96
N ILE A 386 -34.62 -7.68 25.38
CA ILE A 386 -34.43 -7.32 26.77
C ILE A 386 -35.82 -7.51 27.39
N ASP A 387 -36.16 -8.74 27.70
CA ASP A 387 -37.26 -8.99 28.62
C ASP A 387 -36.84 -8.44 29.99
N ARG A 388 -37.64 -7.49 30.43
CA ARG A 388 -37.54 -6.81 31.75
C ARG A 388 -37.74 -7.77 32.89
#